data_4c2441042e66e1e7a0df9bd8a2ea306c
#
_entry.id   4c2441042e66e1e7a0df9bd8a2ea306c
#
_cell.length_a   1.000
_cell.length_b   1.000
_cell.length_c   1.000
_cell.angle_alpha   90.00
_cell.angle_beta   90.00
_cell.angle_gamma   90.00
#
_symmetry.space_group_name_H-M   'P 1'
#
loop_
_entity.id
_entity.type
_entity.pdbx_description
1 polymer ?
#
loop_
_entity_poly.entity_id
_entity_poly.type
_entity_poly.pdbx_seq_one_letter_code
_entity_poly.pdbx_strand_id
1 'polypeptide(L)'
;MSASEEGITLGRYFGDAGHEVGEKIQYAGERHLLLFGPNGTGKGTRFLIPNLLTIKDRSIVVIDPKGELAAVTADYRRTVSDVVMLNPFNVLGLGSAGFNPLDGLDPDSPYFYDDVAALGEALIRVESKDPHWSESAQGLIVAFLMWEKMQRGDAANLENVREALTEPDRLESYVGEDGKPHERLVGGLRYTAWQMIRDGGYELESLASRFAGRDTNELASIRSTADTQTRWVLSKPMRDDLKKPGVDFAKLKNRPTTVYVILPAERMRTHSTWLRLVVVSALRALYRPGGLRTLFLIDEMPALGHLGPLEDAFGLVRGYKVQIAGICQDLAQLKALYNERWESFLANAGVVQGFAPNDLTTADWMSRRAGQTTLIAANTSENISAATGQHGEGVSWNQVGRPLYLPHELMGFAEGTGLFWLAGMANGVRFFAPPYWKIASCAKRAALNPYYQT
;
A
#
# COMPACT_ATOMS: atom_id res chain seq x y z
N MET A 1 -32.37 -15.98 2.03
CA MET A 1 -32.11 -14.56 1.69
C MET A 1 -30.67 -14.32 2.08
N SER A 2 -29.75 -14.28 1.12
CA SER A 2 -28.36 -13.89 1.39
C SER A 2 -28.37 -12.43 1.84
N ALA A 3 -27.76 -12.14 3.01
CA ALA A 3 -27.53 -10.78 3.44
C ALA A 3 -26.84 -10.05 2.28
N SER A 4 -27.43 -8.95 1.81
CA SER A 4 -26.85 -8.15 0.75
C SER A 4 -25.45 -7.72 1.21
N GLU A 5 -24.42 -8.14 0.48
CA GLU A 5 -23.05 -7.64 0.73
C GLU A 5 -23.11 -6.12 0.68
N GLU A 6 -22.76 -5.48 1.79
CA GLU A 6 -22.69 -4.02 1.83
C GLU A 6 -21.53 -3.59 0.93
N GLY A 7 -21.82 -2.88 -0.16
CA GLY A 7 -20.82 -2.37 -1.09
C GLY A 7 -19.94 -1.29 -0.45
N ILE A 8 -18.78 -1.04 -1.04
CA ILE A 8 -17.90 0.06 -0.65
C ILE A 8 -18.58 1.38 -1.05
N THR A 9 -18.79 2.27 -0.09
CA THR A 9 -19.42 3.57 -0.31
C THR A 9 -18.44 4.51 -1.03
N LEU A 10 -18.85 5.03 -2.18
CA LEU A 10 -18.07 6.00 -2.98
C LEU A 10 -18.49 7.44 -2.69
N GLY A 11 -19.73 7.65 -2.25
CA GLY A 11 -20.32 8.96 -2.02
C GLY A 11 -21.82 8.93 -2.27
N ARG A 12 -22.35 10.08 -2.66
CA ARG A 12 -23.75 10.27 -3.08
C ARG A 12 -23.78 10.90 -4.46
N TYR A 13 -24.81 10.62 -5.22
CA TYR A 13 -25.01 11.25 -6.52
C TYR A 13 -25.16 12.76 -6.36
N PHE A 14 -24.48 13.50 -7.24
CA PHE A 14 -24.56 14.96 -7.28
C PHE A 14 -25.39 15.34 -8.50
N GLY A 15 -26.61 15.83 -8.27
CA GLY A 15 -27.54 16.16 -9.36
C GLY A 15 -27.08 17.38 -10.17
N ASP A 16 -27.58 17.51 -11.40
CA ASP A 16 -27.20 18.54 -12.35
C ASP A 16 -27.54 19.97 -11.87
N ALA A 17 -28.48 20.11 -10.94
CA ALA A 17 -28.87 21.39 -10.35
C ALA A 17 -27.91 21.91 -9.25
N GLY A 18 -26.83 21.18 -8.95
CA GLY A 18 -25.78 21.63 -8.03
C GLY A 18 -26.15 21.67 -6.53
N HIS A 19 -27.35 21.27 -6.14
CA HIS A 19 -27.85 21.43 -4.77
C HIS A 19 -28.46 20.18 -4.14
N GLU A 20 -28.76 19.11 -4.88
CA GLU A 20 -29.37 17.92 -4.31
C GLU A 20 -28.34 16.80 -4.13
N VAL A 21 -28.16 16.39 -2.87
CA VAL A 21 -27.41 15.20 -2.49
C VAL A 21 -28.33 14.00 -2.74
N GLY A 22 -28.13 13.31 -3.86
CA GLY A 22 -28.92 12.16 -4.26
C GLY A 22 -28.63 10.88 -3.44
N GLU A 23 -29.01 9.74 -3.99
CA GLU A 23 -28.86 8.43 -3.37
C GLU A 23 -27.39 8.06 -3.12
N LYS A 24 -27.20 7.18 -2.15
CA LYS A 24 -25.89 6.62 -1.80
C LYS A 24 -25.35 5.76 -2.96
N ILE A 25 -24.14 6.03 -3.39
CA ILE A 25 -23.44 5.26 -4.42
C ILE A 25 -22.55 4.23 -3.73
N GLN A 26 -22.74 2.95 -4.06
CA GLN A 26 -21.96 1.85 -3.52
C GLN A 26 -21.38 0.99 -4.64
N TYR A 27 -20.16 0.56 -4.46
CA TYR A 27 -19.49 -0.40 -5.34
C TYR A 27 -19.53 -1.80 -4.72
N ALA A 28 -20.29 -2.69 -5.34
CA ALA A 28 -20.41 -4.09 -4.92
C ALA A 28 -19.52 -5.05 -5.73
N GLY A 29 -18.75 -4.54 -6.70
CA GLY A 29 -17.85 -5.33 -7.51
C GLY A 29 -16.62 -5.83 -6.76
N GLU A 30 -15.87 -6.72 -7.39
CA GLU A 30 -14.71 -7.39 -6.78
C GLU A 30 -13.36 -6.80 -7.19
N ARG A 31 -13.34 -5.89 -8.20
CA ARG A 31 -12.11 -5.26 -8.64
C ARG A 31 -11.62 -4.24 -7.61
N HIS A 32 -10.33 -3.91 -7.72
CA HIS A 32 -9.68 -2.93 -6.87
C HIS A 32 -10.22 -1.52 -7.05
N LEU A 33 -9.93 -0.64 -6.11
CA LEU A 33 -10.26 0.78 -6.17
C LEU A 33 -8.96 1.59 -6.13
N LEU A 34 -8.94 2.68 -6.88
CA LEU A 34 -7.85 3.64 -6.85
C LEU A 34 -8.44 5.03 -6.63
N LEU A 35 -7.97 5.71 -5.58
CA LEU A 35 -8.46 7.01 -5.20
C LEU A 35 -7.36 8.05 -5.25
N PHE A 36 -7.69 9.22 -5.80
CA PHE A 36 -6.82 10.40 -5.82
C PHE A 36 -7.47 11.54 -5.07
N GLY A 37 -6.67 12.26 -4.31
CA GLY A 37 -7.12 13.48 -3.66
C GLY A 37 -6.00 14.11 -2.86
N PRO A 38 -5.77 15.41 -3.01
CA PRO A 38 -4.79 16.16 -2.23
C PRO A 38 -5.03 16.06 -0.73
N ASN A 39 -4.04 16.48 0.05
CA ASN A 39 -4.21 16.62 1.50
C ASN A 39 -5.33 17.63 1.79
N GLY A 40 -6.14 17.34 2.81
CA GLY A 40 -7.26 18.20 3.19
C GLY A 40 -8.57 17.96 2.43
N THR A 41 -8.62 17.16 1.36
CA THR A 41 -9.87 16.82 0.64
C THR A 41 -10.79 15.88 1.41
N GLY A 42 -10.33 15.40 2.57
CA GLY A 42 -11.14 14.56 3.45
C GLY A 42 -11.17 13.08 3.08
N LYS A 43 -10.16 12.53 2.40
CA LYS A 43 -10.08 11.08 2.08
C LYS A 43 -10.36 10.21 3.30
N GLY A 44 -9.73 10.50 4.44
CA GLY A 44 -9.96 9.81 5.71
C GLY A 44 -11.41 9.94 6.19
N THR A 45 -11.88 11.17 6.33
CA THR A 45 -13.19 11.48 6.94
C THR A 45 -14.39 11.22 6.03
N ARG A 46 -14.20 11.17 4.70
CA ARG A 46 -15.27 11.07 3.69
C ARG A 46 -15.31 9.70 2.99
N PHE A 47 -14.20 8.96 2.98
CA PHE A 47 -14.13 7.64 2.35
C PHE A 47 -13.72 6.54 3.35
N LEU A 48 -12.56 6.66 4.02
CA LEU A 48 -12.04 5.56 4.86
C LEU A 48 -12.90 5.33 6.10
N ILE A 49 -13.15 6.34 6.92
CA ILE A 49 -13.95 6.23 8.17
C ILE A 49 -15.39 5.79 7.87
N PRO A 50 -16.14 6.37 6.90
CA PRO A 50 -17.47 5.87 6.57
C PRO A 50 -17.50 4.40 6.20
N ASN A 51 -16.53 3.92 5.41
CA ASN A 51 -16.45 2.51 5.02
C ASN A 51 -16.09 1.60 6.20
N LEU A 52 -15.17 2.00 7.08
CA LEU A 52 -14.85 1.28 8.32
C LEU A 52 -16.04 1.18 9.28
N LEU A 53 -16.92 2.19 9.30
CA LEU A 53 -18.11 2.21 10.14
C LEU A 53 -19.35 1.53 9.51
N THR A 54 -19.27 1.09 8.25
CA THR A 54 -20.43 0.49 7.55
C THR A 54 -20.21 -0.94 7.11
N ILE A 55 -19.01 -1.30 6.64
CA ILE A 55 -18.69 -2.64 6.13
C ILE A 55 -18.62 -3.64 7.31
N LYS A 56 -19.30 -4.81 7.19
CA LYS A 56 -19.34 -5.84 8.24
C LYS A 56 -19.05 -7.25 7.73
N ASP A 57 -19.14 -7.48 6.44
CA ASP A 57 -19.19 -8.78 5.77
C ASP A 57 -17.80 -9.35 5.42
N ARG A 58 -16.73 -8.64 5.75
CA ARG A 58 -15.37 -8.98 5.33
C ARG A 58 -14.31 -8.56 6.35
N SER A 59 -13.13 -9.15 6.21
CA SER A 59 -11.94 -8.69 6.93
C SER A 59 -11.37 -7.43 6.27
N ILE A 60 -10.71 -6.58 7.07
CA ILE A 60 -10.14 -5.32 6.60
C ILE A 60 -8.71 -5.17 7.15
N VAL A 61 -7.76 -4.89 6.26
CA VAL A 61 -6.40 -4.46 6.64
C VAL A 61 -6.29 -2.98 6.33
N VAL A 62 -5.99 -2.17 7.33
CA VAL A 62 -5.98 -0.70 7.24
C VAL A 62 -4.59 -0.19 7.47
N ILE A 63 -3.99 0.48 6.48
CA ILE A 63 -2.77 1.25 6.68
C ILE A 63 -3.16 2.63 7.17
N ASP A 64 -2.78 2.97 8.40
CA ASP A 64 -3.21 4.18 9.13
C ASP A 64 -2.01 4.99 9.61
N PRO A 65 -1.51 5.94 8.83
CA PRO A 65 -0.29 6.71 9.16
C PRO A 65 -0.40 7.56 10.43
N LYS A 66 -1.60 7.82 10.90
CA LYS A 66 -1.83 8.71 12.06
C LYS A 66 -2.44 8.00 13.27
N GLY A 67 -2.92 6.77 13.10
CA GLY A 67 -3.76 6.11 14.10
C GLY A 67 -5.16 6.74 14.21
N GLU A 68 -5.51 7.68 13.33
CA GLU A 68 -6.81 8.36 13.30
C GLU A 68 -7.94 7.39 12.99
N LEU A 69 -7.75 6.55 11.96
CA LEU A 69 -8.75 5.59 11.54
C LEU A 69 -9.04 4.59 12.66
N ALA A 70 -7.99 4.09 13.31
CA ALA A 70 -8.11 3.21 14.47
C ALA A 70 -8.81 3.89 15.64
N ALA A 71 -8.39 5.12 16.02
CA ALA A 71 -8.96 5.85 17.13
C ALA A 71 -10.46 6.10 16.96
N VAL A 72 -10.90 6.45 15.75
CA VAL A 72 -12.30 6.76 15.46
C VAL A 72 -13.19 5.53 15.29
N THR A 73 -12.64 4.41 14.80
CA THR A 73 -13.46 3.30 14.32
C THR A 73 -13.29 1.99 15.08
N ALA A 74 -12.21 1.81 15.85
CA ALA A 74 -11.88 0.52 16.45
C ALA A 74 -12.94 0.03 17.44
N ASP A 75 -13.55 0.91 18.24
CA ASP A 75 -14.59 0.52 19.20
C ASP A 75 -15.81 -0.05 18.49
N TYR A 76 -16.25 0.59 17.43
CA TYR A 76 -17.34 0.04 16.61
C TYR A 76 -16.89 -1.26 15.92
N ARG A 77 -15.65 -1.32 15.37
CA ARG A 77 -15.15 -2.53 14.71
C ARG A 77 -15.15 -3.74 15.65
N ARG A 78 -14.86 -3.58 16.94
CA ARG A 78 -14.94 -4.65 17.95
C ARG A 78 -16.34 -5.22 18.12
N THR A 79 -17.38 -4.49 17.73
CA THR A 79 -18.77 -5.00 17.79
C THR A 79 -19.14 -5.89 16.59
N VAL A 80 -18.34 -5.86 15.50
CA VAL A 80 -18.67 -6.55 14.23
C VAL A 80 -17.53 -7.42 13.69
N SER A 81 -16.33 -7.34 14.27
CA SER A 81 -15.15 -8.10 13.86
C SER A 81 -14.17 -8.22 15.04
N ASP A 82 -13.22 -9.15 14.95
CA ASP A 82 -12.03 -9.05 15.77
C ASP A 82 -11.23 -7.82 15.36
N VAL A 83 -10.49 -7.24 16.32
CA VAL A 83 -9.64 -6.08 16.06
C VAL A 83 -8.23 -6.36 16.53
N VAL A 84 -7.27 -6.18 15.62
CA VAL A 84 -5.85 -6.32 15.89
C VAL A 84 -5.16 -4.97 15.59
N MET A 85 -4.31 -4.53 16.52
CA MET A 85 -3.47 -3.34 16.34
C MET A 85 -2.03 -3.77 16.09
N LEU A 86 -1.46 -3.35 14.98
CA LEU A 86 -0.02 -3.41 14.71
C LEU A 86 0.50 -1.98 14.81
N ASN A 87 1.07 -1.62 15.96
CA ASN A 87 1.38 -0.24 16.34
C ASN A 87 2.67 -0.19 17.19
N PRO A 88 3.83 -0.47 16.59
CA PRO A 88 5.09 -0.59 17.32
C PRO A 88 5.47 0.65 18.12
N PHE A 89 5.06 1.83 17.68
CA PHE A 89 5.34 3.10 18.35
C PHE A 89 4.27 3.52 19.36
N ASN A 90 3.26 2.68 19.60
CA ASN A 90 2.16 2.95 20.54
C ASN A 90 1.49 4.31 20.31
N VAL A 91 1.26 4.67 19.03
CA VAL A 91 0.57 5.91 18.65
C VAL A 91 -0.78 5.96 19.33
N LEU A 92 -1.13 7.10 19.90
CA LEU A 92 -2.37 7.36 20.66
C LEU A 92 -2.63 6.35 21.81
N GLY A 93 -1.60 5.61 22.28
CA GLY A 93 -1.76 4.64 23.35
C GLY A 93 -2.60 3.41 23.01
N LEU A 94 -2.79 3.08 21.72
CA LEU A 94 -3.67 2.01 21.26
C LEU A 94 -3.09 0.59 21.45
N GLY A 95 -1.84 0.47 21.90
CA GLY A 95 -1.15 -0.81 22.07
C GLY A 95 -0.73 -1.46 20.74
N SER A 96 -0.04 -2.61 20.82
CA SER A 96 0.33 -3.42 19.65
C SER A 96 0.32 -4.91 20.00
N ALA A 97 -0.27 -5.73 19.13
CA ALA A 97 -0.19 -7.18 19.20
C ALA A 97 1.19 -7.72 18.79
N GLY A 98 1.94 -6.91 18.03
CA GLY A 98 3.21 -7.29 17.42
C GLY A 98 3.07 -7.90 16.04
N PHE A 99 4.20 -7.93 15.33
CA PHE A 99 4.28 -8.53 14.01
C PHE A 99 5.70 -9.04 13.74
N ASN A 100 5.86 -10.34 13.66
CA ASN A 100 7.09 -11.00 13.25
C ASN A 100 6.87 -11.62 11.85
N PRO A 101 7.53 -11.13 10.79
CA PRO A 101 7.32 -11.64 9.43
C PRO A 101 7.74 -13.11 9.25
N LEU A 102 8.56 -13.67 10.16
CA LEU A 102 9.03 -15.04 10.11
C LEU A 102 8.04 -16.04 10.70
N ASP A 103 7.02 -15.60 11.46
CA ASP A 103 6.04 -16.52 12.09
C ASP A 103 5.24 -17.32 11.06
N GLY A 104 4.94 -16.75 9.91
CA GLY A 104 4.19 -17.40 8.84
C GLY A 104 5.01 -18.31 7.92
N LEU A 105 6.31 -18.50 8.19
CA LEU A 105 7.19 -19.34 7.37
C LEU A 105 7.24 -20.77 7.92
N ASP A 106 7.22 -21.74 7.03
CA ASP A 106 7.34 -23.17 7.32
C ASP A 106 8.55 -23.75 6.58
N PRO A 107 9.65 -24.13 7.28
CA PRO A 107 10.83 -24.70 6.65
C PRO A 107 10.57 -26.02 5.91
N ASP A 108 9.52 -26.75 6.27
CA ASP A 108 9.16 -28.03 5.64
C ASP A 108 8.27 -27.82 4.39
N SER A 109 7.86 -26.58 4.10
CA SER A 109 7.07 -26.24 2.93
C SER A 109 7.90 -26.34 1.66
N PRO A 110 7.41 -26.97 0.56
CA PRO A 110 8.07 -26.93 -0.74
C PRO A 110 8.20 -25.52 -1.33
N TYR A 111 7.50 -24.54 -0.76
CA TYR A 111 7.52 -23.13 -1.16
C TYR A 111 8.35 -22.25 -0.21
N PHE A 112 9.11 -22.85 0.71
CA PHE A 112 9.83 -22.10 1.74
C PHE A 112 10.76 -21.04 1.16
N TYR A 113 11.55 -21.41 0.15
CA TYR A 113 12.42 -20.46 -0.56
C TYR A 113 11.63 -19.29 -1.16
N ASP A 114 10.57 -19.58 -1.92
CA ASP A 114 9.75 -18.55 -2.58
C ASP A 114 9.10 -17.62 -1.55
N ASP A 115 8.68 -18.19 -0.44
CA ASP A 115 8.08 -17.48 0.66
C ASP A 115 9.07 -16.51 1.33
N VAL A 116 10.30 -16.95 1.55
CA VAL A 116 11.35 -16.08 2.10
C VAL A 116 11.83 -15.06 1.08
N ALA A 117 11.93 -15.43 -0.21
CA ALA A 117 12.33 -14.52 -1.27
C ALA A 117 11.39 -13.31 -1.38
N ALA A 118 10.08 -13.52 -1.23
CA ALA A 118 9.11 -12.42 -1.19
C ALA A 118 9.30 -11.48 0.02
N LEU A 119 9.72 -12.01 1.18
CA LEU A 119 10.09 -11.16 2.32
C LEU A 119 11.39 -10.40 2.05
N GLY A 120 12.37 -11.03 1.39
CA GLY A 120 13.61 -10.38 0.95
C GLY A 120 13.32 -9.19 0.03
N GLU A 121 12.40 -9.34 -0.92
CA GLU A 121 11.95 -8.24 -1.80
C GLU A 121 11.26 -7.11 -1.03
N ALA A 122 10.49 -7.45 0.00
CA ALA A 122 9.88 -6.44 0.85
C ALA A 122 10.91 -5.69 1.70
N LEU A 123 11.97 -6.38 2.16
CA LEU A 123 13.03 -5.80 2.99
C LEU A 123 13.98 -4.92 2.21
N ILE A 124 14.43 -5.38 1.05
CA ILE A 124 15.45 -4.70 0.23
C ILE A 124 14.77 -4.02 -0.95
N ARG A 125 14.88 -2.70 -1.01
CA ARG A 125 14.43 -1.92 -2.16
C ARG A 125 15.50 -1.93 -3.23
N VAL A 126 15.13 -2.36 -4.44
CA VAL A 126 16.02 -2.32 -5.59
C VAL A 126 16.06 -0.90 -6.15
N GLU A 127 17.25 -0.32 -6.25
CA GLU A 127 17.46 0.99 -6.84
C GLU A 127 17.57 0.88 -8.36
N SER A 128 16.82 1.69 -9.09
CA SER A 128 16.75 1.60 -10.56
C SER A 128 18.02 1.97 -11.29
N LYS A 129 18.95 2.71 -10.65
CA LYS A 129 20.19 3.19 -11.31
C LYS A 129 21.32 2.17 -11.28
N ASP A 130 21.41 1.36 -10.22
CA ASP A 130 22.39 0.28 -10.08
C ASP A 130 21.75 -0.86 -9.27
N PRO A 131 20.98 -1.76 -9.92
CA PRO A 131 20.24 -2.82 -9.24
C PRO A 131 21.16 -3.90 -8.67
N HIS A 132 22.38 -4.07 -9.20
CA HIS A 132 23.29 -5.15 -8.84
C HIS A 132 23.54 -5.29 -7.33
N TRP A 133 23.79 -4.17 -6.64
CA TRP A 133 24.07 -4.18 -5.20
C TRP A 133 22.83 -4.53 -4.38
N SER A 134 21.69 -3.98 -4.78
CA SER A 134 20.42 -4.23 -4.09
C SER A 134 19.93 -5.66 -4.31
N GLU A 135 19.99 -6.19 -5.53
CA GLU A 135 19.64 -7.58 -5.84
C GLU A 135 20.57 -8.58 -5.11
N SER A 136 21.87 -8.27 -5.06
CA SER A 136 22.83 -9.10 -4.32
C SER A 136 22.61 -9.06 -2.81
N ALA A 137 22.26 -7.87 -2.26
CA ALA A 137 21.89 -7.72 -0.86
C ALA A 137 20.58 -8.44 -0.54
N GLN A 138 19.63 -8.49 -1.47
CA GLN A 138 18.40 -9.25 -1.35
C GLN A 138 18.69 -10.75 -1.23
N GLY A 139 19.56 -11.31 -2.11
CA GLY A 139 20.00 -12.71 -2.01
C GLY A 139 20.68 -13.03 -0.67
N LEU A 140 21.51 -12.12 -0.16
CA LEU A 140 22.14 -12.26 1.16
C LEU A 140 21.08 -12.30 2.27
N ILE A 141 20.13 -11.38 2.27
CA ILE A 141 19.05 -11.33 3.27
C ILE A 141 18.18 -12.59 3.21
N VAL A 142 17.84 -13.08 2.02
CA VAL A 142 17.06 -14.32 1.84
C VAL A 142 17.81 -15.50 2.49
N ALA A 143 19.11 -15.64 2.27
CA ALA A 143 19.91 -16.70 2.91
C ALA A 143 19.85 -16.60 4.44
N PHE A 144 20.00 -15.40 5.01
CA PHE A 144 19.96 -15.21 6.47
C PHE A 144 18.57 -15.40 7.06
N LEU A 145 17.50 -15.03 6.37
CA LEU A 145 16.12 -15.29 6.80
C LEU A 145 15.81 -16.79 6.83
N MET A 146 16.19 -17.51 5.77
CA MET A 146 16.04 -18.97 5.70
C MET A 146 16.79 -19.64 6.85
N TRP A 147 18.07 -19.28 7.00
CA TRP A 147 18.94 -19.85 8.02
C TRP A 147 18.40 -19.61 9.43
N GLU A 148 18.01 -18.37 9.74
CA GLU A 148 17.43 -18.02 11.04
C GLU A 148 16.17 -18.83 11.33
N LYS A 149 15.25 -18.96 10.35
CA LYS A 149 14.04 -19.74 10.54
C LYS A 149 14.29 -21.24 10.71
N MET A 150 15.23 -21.80 9.95
CA MET A 150 15.63 -23.22 10.10
C MET A 150 16.31 -23.51 11.44
N GLN A 151 17.15 -22.57 11.93
CA GLN A 151 17.88 -22.78 13.19
C GLN A 151 17.03 -22.55 14.44
N ARG A 152 16.10 -21.60 14.42
CA ARG A 152 15.39 -21.13 15.61
C ARG A 152 13.89 -21.40 15.60
N GLY A 153 13.32 -21.87 14.49
CA GLY A 153 11.90 -22.18 14.39
C GLY A 153 11.03 -20.97 14.78
N ASP A 154 10.21 -21.13 15.81
CA ASP A 154 9.30 -20.08 16.30
C ASP A 154 10.00 -18.94 17.07
N ALA A 155 11.26 -19.13 17.47
CA ALA A 155 12.04 -18.07 18.09
C ALA A 155 12.79 -17.18 17.07
N ALA A 156 12.70 -17.49 15.78
CA ALA A 156 13.32 -16.74 14.70
C ALA A 156 12.73 -15.33 14.61
N ASN A 157 13.57 -14.31 14.42
CA ASN A 157 13.14 -12.93 14.28
C ASN A 157 14.18 -12.08 13.52
N LEU A 158 13.77 -10.88 13.05
CA LEU A 158 14.64 -10.01 12.28
C LEU A 158 15.79 -9.37 13.07
N GLU A 159 15.71 -9.28 14.40
CA GLU A 159 16.83 -8.80 15.21
C GLU A 159 18.01 -9.78 15.11
N ASN A 160 17.76 -11.07 15.28
CA ASN A 160 18.77 -12.11 15.14
C ASN A 160 19.37 -12.16 13.73
N VAL A 161 18.52 -12.02 12.70
CA VAL A 161 18.99 -11.93 11.30
C VAL A 161 19.98 -10.75 11.14
N ARG A 162 19.62 -9.60 11.69
CA ARG A 162 20.49 -8.42 11.62
C ARG A 162 21.78 -8.61 12.43
N GLU A 163 21.71 -9.17 13.61
CA GLU A 163 22.89 -9.47 14.43
C GLU A 163 23.87 -10.36 13.66
N ALA A 164 23.40 -11.45 13.09
CA ALA A 164 24.23 -12.37 12.30
C ALA A 164 24.80 -11.70 11.05
N LEU A 165 24.02 -10.84 10.36
CA LEU A 165 24.47 -10.08 9.19
C LEU A 165 25.60 -9.10 9.50
N THR A 166 25.56 -8.48 10.69
CA THR A 166 26.48 -7.41 11.09
C THR A 166 27.61 -7.90 12.00
N GLU A 167 27.58 -9.15 12.45
CA GLU A 167 28.60 -9.75 13.28
C GLU A 167 29.98 -9.66 12.56
N PRO A 168 31.02 -9.12 13.22
CA PRO A 168 32.36 -9.10 12.65
C PRO A 168 32.95 -10.51 12.59
N ASP A 169 33.76 -10.77 11.57
CA ASP A 169 34.50 -12.00 11.49
C ASP A 169 35.41 -12.15 12.71
N ARG A 170 35.39 -13.31 13.34
CA ARG A 170 36.23 -13.65 14.48
C ARG A 170 37.12 -14.83 14.14
N LEU A 171 38.43 -14.64 14.34
CA LEU A 171 39.44 -15.66 14.18
C LEU A 171 39.90 -16.19 15.54
N GLU A 172 40.09 -17.48 15.63
CA GLU A 172 40.69 -18.15 16.78
C GLU A 172 42.00 -18.81 16.37
N SER A 173 43.04 -18.52 17.12
CA SER A 173 44.35 -19.15 16.91
C SER A 173 44.38 -20.53 17.60
N TYR A 174 44.84 -21.54 16.91
CA TYR A 174 45.04 -22.88 17.46
C TYR A 174 46.38 -23.46 16.99
N VAL A 175 46.92 -24.41 17.72
CA VAL A 175 48.12 -25.13 17.33
C VAL A 175 47.70 -26.36 16.52
N GLY A 176 48.09 -26.43 15.25
CA GLY A 176 47.84 -27.55 14.37
C GLY A 176 48.65 -28.80 14.73
N GLU A 177 48.34 -29.91 14.07
CA GLU A 177 49.11 -31.19 14.22
C GLU A 177 50.57 -31.04 13.80
N ASP A 178 50.88 -30.04 12.98
CA ASP A 178 52.23 -29.68 12.57
C ASP A 178 53.00 -28.85 13.61
N GLY A 179 52.39 -28.59 14.78
CA GLY A 179 52.96 -27.81 15.88
C GLY A 179 53.06 -26.30 15.61
N LYS A 180 52.45 -25.79 14.49
CA LYS A 180 52.46 -24.38 14.14
C LYS A 180 51.15 -23.69 14.51
N PRO A 181 51.19 -22.38 14.75
CA PRO A 181 49.99 -21.59 14.94
C PRO A 181 49.22 -21.47 13.62
N HIS A 182 47.93 -21.81 13.68
CA HIS A 182 46.95 -21.66 12.62
C HIS A 182 45.80 -20.77 13.12
N GLU A 183 45.06 -20.19 12.19
CA GLU A 183 43.85 -19.44 12.51
C GLU A 183 42.64 -20.10 11.85
N ARG A 184 41.54 -20.18 12.58
CA ARG A 184 40.26 -20.62 12.05
C ARG A 184 39.20 -19.58 12.29
N LEU A 185 38.27 -19.46 11.34
CA LEU A 185 37.10 -18.60 11.46
C LEU A 185 36.09 -19.26 12.40
N VAL A 186 35.65 -18.53 13.44
CA VAL A 186 34.74 -19.04 14.48
C VAL A 186 33.48 -18.17 14.65
N GLY A 187 33.36 -17.09 13.90
CA GLY A 187 32.20 -16.20 13.95
C GLY A 187 32.20 -15.16 12.82
N GLY A 188 31.08 -14.48 12.67
CA GLY A 188 30.88 -13.47 11.62
C GLY A 188 30.14 -13.99 10.40
N LEU A 189 29.88 -13.10 9.46
CA LEU A 189 29.08 -13.38 8.26
C LEU A 189 29.62 -14.56 7.46
N ARG A 190 30.95 -14.61 7.26
CA ARG A 190 31.59 -15.68 6.49
C ARG A 190 31.48 -17.05 7.18
N TYR A 191 31.61 -17.07 8.50
CA TYR A 191 31.41 -18.29 9.28
C TYR A 191 29.98 -18.81 9.16
N THR A 192 29.00 -17.92 9.27
CA THR A 192 27.58 -18.26 9.08
C THR A 192 27.31 -18.76 7.67
N ALA A 193 27.90 -18.14 6.64
CA ALA A 193 27.79 -18.62 5.27
C ALA A 193 28.36 -20.04 5.08
N TRP A 194 29.49 -20.36 5.73
CA TRP A 194 30.04 -21.73 5.74
C TRP A 194 29.13 -22.74 6.45
N GLN A 195 28.45 -22.34 7.54
CA GLN A 195 27.47 -23.21 8.18
C GLN A 195 26.27 -23.46 7.26
N MET A 196 25.75 -22.42 6.56
CA MET A 196 24.66 -22.55 5.59
C MET A 196 25.02 -23.53 4.47
N ILE A 197 26.24 -23.47 3.93
CA ILE A 197 26.73 -24.39 2.89
C ILE A 197 26.77 -25.82 3.40
N ARG A 198 27.24 -26.03 4.63
CA ARG A 198 27.40 -27.37 5.21
C ARG A 198 26.08 -28.02 5.61
N ASP A 199 25.20 -27.25 6.22
CA ASP A 199 24.04 -27.78 6.96
C ASP A 199 22.69 -27.32 6.39
N GLY A 200 22.68 -26.38 5.43
CA GLY A 200 21.48 -25.67 4.99
C GLY A 200 20.74 -26.27 3.78
N GLY A 201 21.30 -27.31 3.13
CA GLY A 201 20.70 -27.89 1.92
C GLY A 201 20.96 -27.06 0.65
N TYR A 202 20.38 -27.51 -0.47
CA TYR A 202 20.68 -27.03 -1.80
C TYR A 202 20.49 -25.51 -1.98
N GLU A 203 19.35 -24.97 -1.52
CA GLU A 203 19.00 -23.56 -1.69
C GLU A 203 19.99 -22.66 -0.92
N LEU A 204 20.28 -23.01 0.33
CA LEU A 204 21.22 -22.25 1.16
C LEU A 204 22.66 -22.42 0.69
N GLU A 205 23.09 -23.59 0.25
CA GLU A 205 24.38 -23.80 -0.38
C GLU A 205 24.57 -22.88 -1.58
N SER A 206 23.56 -22.85 -2.47
CA SER A 206 23.57 -22.01 -3.68
C SER A 206 23.64 -20.52 -3.34
N LEU A 207 22.84 -20.04 -2.37
CA LEU A 207 22.81 -18.63 -1.98
C LEU A 207 24.08 -18.22 -1.22
N ALA A 208 24.55 -19.04 -0.27
CA ALA A 208 25.62 -18.70 0.64
C ALA A 208 27.01 -18.82 0.04
N SER A 209 27.21 -19.66 -0.99
CA SER A 209 28.50 -19.89 -1.65
C SER A 209 29.19 -18.59 -2.08
N ARG A 210 28.42 -17.62 -2.51
CA ARG A 210 28.90 -16.30 -2.92
C ARG A 210 29.49 -15.49 -1.77
N PHE A 211 29.05 -15.74 -0.53
CA PHE A 211 29.39 -14.96 0.67
C PHE A 211 30.42 -15.64 1.57
N ALA A 212 30.76 -16.90 1.31
CA ALA A 212 31.72 -17.69 2.11
C ALA A 212 33.17 -17.41 1.75
N GLY A 213 33.44 -16.73 0.62
CA GLY A 213 34.78 -16.42 0.13
C GLY A 213 35.54 -15.38 0.97
N ARG A 214 36.72 -14.99 0.51
CA ARG A 214 37.48 -13.89 1.13
C ARG A 214 36.75 -12.57 0.98
N ASP A 215 36.95 -11.67 1.94
CA ASP A 215 36.43 -10.30 1.84
C ASP A 215 36.90 -9.62 0.55
N THR A 216 35.94 -9.18 -0.24
CA THR A 216 36.16 -8.40 -1.46
C THR A 216 35.42 -7.06 -1.31
N ASN A 217 35.83 -6.07 -2.10
CA ASN A 217 35.08 -4.79 -2.15
C ASN A 217 33.60 -4.99 -2.53
N GLU A 218 33.33 -6.01 -3.33
CA GLU A 218 31.98 -6.40 -3.73
C GLU A 218 31.19 -6.89 -2.51
N LEU A 219 31.71 -7.85 -1.75
CA LEU A 219 31.05 -8.38 -0.55
C LEU A 219 30.81 -7.29 0.51
N ALA A 220 31.80 -6.40 0.70
CA ALA A 220 31.68 -5.26 1.61
C ALA A 220 30.53 -4.31 1.17
N SER A 221 30.37 -4.06 -0.13
CA SER A 221 29.30 -3.22 -0.68
C SER A 221 27.93 -3.87 -0.52
N ILE A 222 27.80 -5.17 -0.81
CA ILE A 222 26.55 -5.95 -0.61
C ILE A 222 26.14 -5.92 0.86
N ARG A 223 27.09 -6.19 1.77
CA ARG A 223 26.86 -6.16 3.22
C ARG A 223 26.43 -4.77 3.69
N SER A 224 27.09 -3.71 3.21
CA SER A 224 26.75 -2.32 3.54
C SER A 224 25.33 -1.96 3.07
N THR A 225 24.93 -2.42 1.89
CA THR A 225 23.57 -2.23 1.36
C THR A 225 22.53 -2.94 2.24
N ALA A 226 22.77 -4.21 2.57
CA ALA A 226 21.89 -4.99 3.44
C ALA A 226 21.81 -4.37 4.86
N ASP A 227 22.94 -3.95 5.45
CA ASP A 227 22.97 -3.23 6.75
C ASP A 227 22.13 -1.97 6.69
N THR A 228 22.32 -1.14 5.67
CA THR A 228 21.63 0.13 5.54
C THR A 228 20.10 -0.07 5.45
N GLN A 229 19.64 -1.02 4.64
CA GLN A 229 18.22 -1.24 4.42
C GLN A 229 17.51 -1.99 5.57
N THR A 230 18.27 -2.66 6.43
CA THR A 230 17.75 -3.31 7.66
C THR A 230 17.95 -2.48 8.93
N ARG A 231 18.56 -1.28 8.84
CA ARG A 231 18.92 -0.43 9.99
C ARG A 231 17.72 0.00 10.85
N TRP A 232 16.54 0.05 10.28
CA TRP A 232 15.30 0.36 10.99
C TRP A 232 15.01 -0.62 12.15
N VAL A 233 15.50 -1.86 12.08
CA VAL A 233 15.40 -2.87 13.15
C VAL A 233 16.16 -2.44 14.42
N LEU A 234 17.12 -1.51 14.35
CA LEU A 234 17.80 -0.98 15.54
C LEU A 234 16.88 -0.16 16.46
N SER A 235 15.74 0.28 15.95
CA SER A 235 14.74 0.99 16.77
C SER A 235 14.18 0.06 17.84
N LYS A 236 14.33 0.44 19.13
CA LYS A 236 13.84 -0.37 20.25
C LYS A 236 12.35 -0.70 20.13
N PRO A 237 11.44 0.25 19.83
CA PRO A 237 10.03 -0.08 19.62
C PRO A 237 9.80 -1.14 18.55
N MET A 238 10.56 -1.11 17.44
CA MET A 238 10.47 -2.12 16.39
C MET A 238 10.95 -3.49 16.86
N ARG A 239 12.10 -3.56 17.55
CA ARG A 239 12.63 -4.83 18.07
C ARG A 239 11.67 -5.47 19.09
N ASP A 240 11.12 -4.65 19.98
CA ASP A 240 10.17 -5.13 20.99
C ASP A 240 8.88 -5.65 20.33
N ASP A 241 8.46 -5.05 19.21
CA ASP A 241 7.28 -5.46 18.46
C ASP A 241 7.50 -6.74 17.65
N LEU A 242 8.68 -6.87 17.02
CA LEU A 242 9.10 -8.02 16.21
C LEU A 242 9.27 -9.34 17.05
N LYS A 243 9.31 -9.23 18.37
CA LYS A 243 9.43 -10.38 19.29
C LYS A 243 8.10 -10.85 19.85
N LYS A 244 7.04 -10.10 19.63
CA LYS A 244 5.70 -10.48 20.10
C LYS A 244 5.10 -11.54 19.18
N PRO A 245 4.24 -12.40 19.69
CA PRO A 245 3.48 -13.31 18.84
C PRO A 245 2.65 -12.48 17.85
N GLY A 246 2.90 -12.66 16.59
CA GLY A 246 2.32 -11.84 15.54
C GLY A 246 0.85 -12.14 15.24
N VAL A 247 0.32 -11.44 14.23
CA VAL A 247 -1.00 -11.72 13.68
C VAL A 247 -0.89 -12.84 12.63
N ASP A 248 -1.70 -13.86 12.75
CA ASP A 248 -1.90 -14.86 11.70
C ASP A 248 -2.88 -14.31 10.65
N PHE A 249 -2.34 -13.78 9.56
CA PHE A 249 -3.15 -13.22 8.46
C PHE A 249 -4.02 -14.27 7.75
N ALA A 250 -3.70 -15.57 7.85
CA ALA A 250 -4.54 -16.61 7.27
C ALA A 250 -5.93 -16.67 7.94
N LYS A 251 -6.04 -16.27 9.19
CA LYS A 251 -7.31 -16.21 9.93
C LYS A 251 -8.30 -15.19 9.38
N LEU A 252 -7.83 -14.19 8.61
CA LEU A 252 -8.68 -13.20 7.96
C LEU A 252 -9.67 -13.83 6.97
N LYS A 253 -9.37 -15.03 6.48
CA LYS A 253 -10.27 -15.81 5.60
C LYS A 253 -11.39 -16.54 6.37
N ASN A 254 -11.25 -16.71 7.67
CA ASN A 254 -12.13 -17.57 8.46
C ASN A 254 -13.24 -16.77 9.16
N ARG A 255 -12.90 -15.59 9.67
CA ARG A 255 -13.84 -14.71 10.38
C ARG A 255 -13.50 -13.23 10.14
N PRO A 256 -14.50 -12.33 10.19
CA PRO A 256 -14.24 -10.91 10.03
C PRO A 256 -13.22 -10.42 11.05
N THR A 257 -12.12 -9.86 10.57
CA THR A 257 -11.05 -9.32 11.39
C THR A 257 -10.61 -7.99 10.82
N THR A 258 -10.46 -6.97 11.65
CA THR A 258 -9.92 -5.67 11.26
C THR A 258 -8.52 -5.52 11.82
N VAL A 259 -7.52 -5.40 10.95
CA VAL A 259 -6.12 -5.17 11.32
C VAL A 259 -5.77 -3.73 11.02
N TYR A 260 -5.46 -2.94 12.04
CA TYR A 260 -4.93 -1.58 11.88
C TYR A 260 -3.41 -1.64 11.94
N VAL A 261 -2.77 -1.14 10.89
CA VAL A 261 -1.32 -1.08 10.75
C VAL A 261 -0.92 0.39 10.86
N ILE A 262 -0.35 0.74 12.01
CA ILE A 262 -0.13 2.14 12.41
C ILE A 262 1.37 2.42 12.45
N LEU A 263 1.80 3.38 11.63
CA LEU A 263 3.17 3.87 11.61
C LEU A 263 3.15 5.40 11.54
N PRO A 264 3.72 6.12 12.56
CA PRO A 264 3.66 7.58 12.60
C PRO A 264 4.25 8.22 11.33
N ALA A 265 3.62 9.29 10.85
CA ALA A 265 4.02 9.96 9.61
C ALA A 265 5.49 10.40 9.62
N GLU A 266 6.01 10.88 10.78
CA GLU A 266 7.42 11.26 10.95
C GLU A 266 8.38 10.07 10.90
N ARG A 267 7.88 8.83 11.06
CA ARG A 267 8.66 7.59 10.97
C ARG A 267 8.53 6.89 9.62
N MET A 268 7.60 7.33 8.80
CA MET A 268 7.29 6.71 7.51
C MET A 268 8.53 6.56 6.62
N ARG A 269 9.35 7.61 6.53
CA ARG A 269 10.57 7.60 5.71
C ARG A 269 11.58 6.53 6.14
N THR A 270 11.74 6.30 7.44
CA THR A 270 12.77 5.42 8.01
C THR A 270 12.29 4.00 8.27
N HIS A 271 10.99 3.79 8.43
CA HIS A 271 10.41 2.51 8.85
C HIS A 271 9.36 1.95 7.88
N SER A 272 9.17 2.54 6.69
CA SER A 272 8.21 2.03 5.70
C SER A 272 8.49 0.59 5.25
N THR A 273 9.72 0.11 5.40
CA THR A 273 10.06 -1.30 5.16
C THR A 273 9.23 -2.24 6.05
N TRP A 274 8.93 -1.86 7.28
CA TRP A 274 8.03 -2.61 8.15
C TRP A 274 6.61 -2.69 7.57
N LEU A 275 6.07 -1.57 7.04
CA LEU A 275 4.76 -1.59 6.36
C LEU A 275 4.76 -2.51 5.14
N ARG A 276 5.84 -2.50 4.36
CA ARG A 276 6.01 -3.39 3.20
C ARG A 276 5.94 -4.85 3.63
N LEU A 277 6.65 -5.22 4.69
CA LEU A 277 6.62 -6.57 5.25
C LEU A 277 5.22 -6.98 5.70
N VAL A 278 4.50 -6.10 6.41
CA VAL A 278 3.11 -6.38 6.81
C VAL A 278 2.21 -6.62 5.59
N VAL A 279 2.28 -5.75 4.59
CA VAL A 279 1.46 -5.87 3.37
C VAL A 279 1.79 -7.14 2.60
N VAL A 280 3.07 -7.45 2.39
CA VAL A 280 3.50 -8.67 1.66
C VAL A 280 3.11 -9.92 2.42
N SER A 281 3.35 -9.98 3.74
CA SER A 281 2.96 -11.14 4.56
C SER A 281 1.44 -11.35 4.56
N ALA A 282 0.66 -10.26 4.64
CA ALA A 282 -0.80 -10.35 4.58
C ALA A 282 -1.28 -10.83 3.20
N LEU A 283 -0.77 -10.27 2.10
CA LEU A 283 -1.14 -10.68 0.75
C LEU A 283 -0.84 -12.16 0.51
N ARG A 284 0.37 -12.61 0.88
CA ARG A 284 0.78 -14.01 0.72
C ARG A 284 -0.10 -14.97 1.51
N ALA A 285 -0.38 -14.67 2.77
CA ALA A 285 -1.26 -15.49 3.60
C ALA A 285 -2.69 -15.60 3.02
N LEU A 286 -3.10 -14.63 2.20
CA LEU A 286 -4.42 -14.56 1.57
C LEU A 286 -4.49 -15.14 0.16
N TYR A 287 -3.36 -15.51 -0.47
CA TYR A 287 -3.31 -16.17 -1.79
C TYR A 287 -3.76 -17.64 -1.70
N ARG A 288 -4.95 -17.84 -1.18
CA ARG A 288 -5.62 -19.14 -1.10
C ARG A 288 -7.08 -19.01 -1.47
N PRO A 289 -7.63 -19.99 -2.18
CA PRO A 289 -9.03 -19.94 -2.64
C PRO A 289 -10.02 -19.98 -1.47
N GLY A 290 -11.19 -19.44 -1.71
CA GLY A 290 -12.31 -19.48 -0.75
C GLY A 290 -12.21 -18.51 0.42
N GLY A 291 -12.98 -18.77 1.47
CA GLY A 291 -13.05 -17.95 2.67
C GLY A 291 -13.73 -16.59 2.50
N LEU A 292 -13.62 -15.75 3.51
CA LEU A 292 -14.15 -14.38 3.51
C LEU A 292 -13.35 -13.47 2.57
N ARG A 293 -14.02 -12.43 2.09
CA ARG A 293 -13.34 -11.33 1.39
C ARG A 293 -12.44 -10.58 2.37
N THR A 294 -11.33 -10.07 1.84
CA THR A 294 -10.44 -9.17 2.60
C THR A 294 -10.23 -7.89 1.80
N LEU A 295 -10.49 -6.76 2.44
CA LEU A 295 -10.29 -5.42 1.87
C LEU A 295 -9.06 -4.78 2.49
N PHE A 296 -8.10 -4.39 1.66
CA PHE A 296 -7.00 -3.51 2.04
C PHE A 296 -7.42 -2.07 1.82
N LEU A 297 -7.42 -1.27 2.87
CA LEU A 297 -7.56 0.18 2.83
C LEU A 297 -6.18 0.80 3.07
N ILE A 298 -5.53 1.23 1.99
CA ILE A 298 -4.15 1.75 2.06
C ILE A 298 -4.21 3.27 1.96
N ASP A 299 -4.27 3.94 3.10
CA ASP A 299 -4.15 5.40 3.17
C ASP A 299 -2.69 5.79 2.95
N GLU A 300 -2.40 6.49 1.87
CA GLU A 300 -1.06 6.84 1.40
C GLU A 300 -0.29 5.63 0.80
N MET A 301 -0.84 5.01 -0.25
CA MET A 301 -0.18 3.91 -0.98
C MET A 301 1.26 4.24 -1.43
N PRO A 302 1.59 5.48 -1.85
CA PRO A 302 2.95 5.87 -2.19
C PRO A 302 3.98 5.72 -1.06
N ALA A 303 3.57 5.73 0.20
CA ALA A 303 4.48 5.53 1.34
C ALA A 303 5.14 4.15 1.37
N LEU A 304 4.54 3.16 0.71
CA LEU A 304 5.13 1.82 0.54
C LEU A 304 6.33 1.83 -0.43
N GLY A 305 6.50 2.91 -1.24
CA GLY A 305 7.46 2.94 -2.33
C GLY A 305 7.10 1.95 -3.44
N HIS A 306 8.04 1.70 -4.35
CA HIS A 306 7.86 0.63 -5.35
C HIS A 306 7.81 -0.73 -4.64
N LEU A 307 6.77 -1.50 -4.89
CA LEU A 307 6.52 -2.80 -4.27
C LEU A 307 5.90 -3.74 -5.31
N GLY A 308 6.73 -4.62 -5.92
CA GLY A 308 6.32 -5.58 -6.97
C GLY A 308 5.12 -6.43 -6.53
N PRO A 309 5.14 -7.07 -5.35
CA PRO A 309 4.00 -7.84 -4.85
C PRO A 309 2.67 -7.07 -4.76
N LEU A 310 2.69 -5.75 -4.54
CA LEU A 310 1.47 -4.94 -4.55
C LEU A 310 0.99 -4.68 -5.98
N GLU A 311 1.92 -4.47 -6.92
CA GLU A 311 1.61 -4.31 -8.33
C GLU A 311 0.98 -5.59 -8.90
N ASP A 312 1.59 -6.75 -8.61
CA ASP A 312 1.07 -8.05 -9.00
C ASP A 312 -0.31 -8.32 -8.37
N ALA A 313 -0.50 -7.89 -7.12
CA ALA A 313 -1.78 -8.01 -6.45
C ALA A 313 -2.90 -7.27 -7.20
N PHE A 314 -2.65 -6.08 -7.75
CA PHE A 314 -3.63 -5.36 -8.57
C PHE A 314 -4.01 -6.13 -9.87
N GLY A 315 -3.11 -6.98 -10.36
CA GLY A 315 -3.37 -7.83 -11.54
C GLY A 315 -4.07 -9.17 -11.23
N LEU A 316 -3.72 -9.80 -10.11
CA LEU A 316 -3.94 -11.24 -9.92
C LEU A 316 -4.91 -11.62 -8.78
N VAL A 317 -4.99 -10.83 -7.69
CA VAL A 317 -5.60 -11.31 -6.44
C VAL A 317 -7.14 -11.33 -6.39
N ARG A 318 -7.80 -10.83 -7.42
CA ARG A 318 -9.27 -10.88 -7.51
C ARG A 318 -9.82 -12.29 -7.28
N GLY A 319 -9.19 -13.32 -7.90
CA GLY A 319 -9.59 -14.71 -7.76
C GLY A 319 -9.51 -15.26 -6.33
N TYR A 320 -8.73 -14.62 -5.47
CA TYR A 320 -8.56 -14.96 -4.06
C TYR A 320 -9.45 -14.17 -3.11
N LYS A 321 -10.44 -13.43 -3.63
CA LYS A 321 -11.33 -12.57 -2.83
C LYS A 321 -10.60 -11.49 -2.03
N VAL A 322 -9.48 -11.02 -2.55
CA VAL A 322 -8.74 -9.88 -2.01
C VAL A 322 -9.04 -8.65 -2.85
N GLN A 323 -9.38 -7.56 -2.18
CA GLN A 323 -9.68 -6.28 -2.80
C GLN A 323 -8.80 -5.20 -2.19
N ILE A 324 -8.25 -4.31 -3.01
CA ILE A 324 -7.37 -3.22 -2.57
C ILE A 324 -8.04 -1.90 -2.92
N ALA A 325 -8.16 -1.00 -1.96
CA ALA A 325 -8.45 0.40 -2.16
C ALA A 325 -7.17 1.19 -1.87
N GLY A 326 -6.42 1.49 -2.91
CA GLY A 326 -5.19 2.27 -2.85
C GLY A 326 -5.49 3.76 -2.95
N ILE A 327 -4.96 4.55 -2.03
CA ILE A 327 -5.15 5.98 -1.99
C ILE A 327 -3.82 6.69 -2.25
N CYS A 328 -3.84 7.64 -3.18
CA CYS A 328 -2.71 8.51 -3.52
C CYS A 328 -3.12 9.98 -3.37
N GLN A 329 -2.18 10.89 -3.24
CA GLN A 329 -2.48 12.31 -3.26
C GLN A 329 -2.73 12.80 -4.69
N ASP A 330 -1.94 12.30 -5.63
CA ASP A 330 -2.00 12.65 -7.04
C ASP A 330 -1.45 11.51 -7.93
N LEU A 331 -1.67 11.65 -9.25
CA LEU A 331 -1.15 10.71 -10.25
C LEU A 331 0.36 10.81 -10.44
N ALA A 332 0.97 11.97 -10.16
CA ALA A 332 2.40 12.15 -10.35
C ALA A 332 3.21 11.27 -9.40
N GLN A 333 2.73 11.07 -8.16
CA GLN A 333 3.33 10.14 -7.20
C GLN A 333 3.32 8.70 -7.73
N LEU A 334 2.19 8.25 -8.28
CA LEU A 334 2.08 6.89 -8.83
C LEU A 334 2.99 6.69 -10.04
N LYS A 335 3.05 7.68 -10.94
CA LYS A 335 3.97 7.69 -12.09
C LYS A 335 5.43 7.65 -11.66
N ALA A 336 5.81 8.43 -10.67
CA ALA A 336 7.19 8.47 -10.17
C ALA A 336 7.64 7.13 -9.56
N LEU A 337 6.72 6.37 -8.97
CA LEU A 337 7.03 5.08 -8.34
C LEU A 337 7.07 3.90 -9.32
N TYR A 338 6.13 3.87 -10.28
CA TYR A 338 5.92 2.70 -11.15
C TYR A 338 6.25 2.96 -12.61
N ASN A 339 6.80 4.15 -12.95
CA ASN A 339 7.20 4.53 -14.30
C ASN A 339 6.09 4.21 -15.32
N GLU A 340 6.39 3.54 -16.42
CA GLU A 340 5.43 3.16 -17.47
C GLU A 340 4.29 2.23 -16.96
N ARG A 341 4.50 1.54 -15.84
CA ARG A 341 3.55 0.54 -15.32
C ARG A 341 2.42 1.16 -14.46
N TRP A 342 2.47 2.45 -14.18
CA TRP A 342 1.43 3.15 -13.39
C TRP A 342 0.02 3.00 -13.98
N GLU A 343 -0.10 2.90 -15.32
CA GLU A 343 -1.39 2.74 -16.00
C GLU A 343 -2.04 1.37 -15.71
N SER A 344 -1.23 0.34 -15.37
CA SER A 344 -1.74 -0.97 -14.98
C SER A 344 -2.64 -0.91 -13.75
N PHE A 345 -2.35 -0.02 -12.80
CA PHE A 345 -3.21 0.19 -11.63
C PHE A 345 -4.58 0.75 -12.03
N LEU A 346 -4.62 1.70 -12.98
CA LEU A 346 -5.86 2.27 -13.50
C LEU A 346 -6.67 1.25 -14.31
N ALA A 347 -5.99 0.47 -15.14
CA ALA A 347 -6.62 -0.53 -16.01
C ALA A 347 -7.26 -1.68 -15.21
N ASN A 348 -6.62 -2.09 -14.12
CA ASN A 348 -7.09 -3.17 -13.25
C ASN A 348 -8.09 -2.69 -12.18
N ALA A 349 -8.19 -1.38 -11.93
CA ALA A 349 -9.18 -0.85 -11.01
C ALA A 349 -10.61 -1.01 -11.56
N GLY A 350 -11.52 -1.44 -10.69
CA GLY A 350 -12.97 -1.42 -10.97
C GLY A 350 -13.58 -0.04 -10.75
N VAL A 351 -12.96 0.74 -9.87
CA VAL A 351 -13.30 2.13 -9.59
C VAL A 351 -12.04 2.97 -9.59
N VAL A 352 -12.05 4.05 -10.34
CA VAL A 352 -11.07 5.14 -10.19
C VAL A 352 -11.83 6.37 -9.75
N GLN A 353 -11.48 6.91 -8.58
CA GLN A 353 -12.17 8.04 -7.95
C GLN A 353 -11.18 9.17 -7.71
N GLY A 354 -11.47 10.36 -8.24
CA GLY A 354 -10.70 11.58 -8.02
C GLY A 354 -11.54 12.62 -7.28
N PHE A 355 -11.06 13.08 -6.12
CA PHE A 355 -11.52 14.32 -5.51
C PHE A 355 -10.93 15.52 -6.27
N ALA A 356 -11.36 16.75 -5.94
CA ALA A 356 -10.81 17.95 -6.53
C ALA A 356 -9.27 17.94 -6.53
N PRO A 357 -8.61 17.85 -7.70
CA PRO A 357 -7.14 17.80 -7.78
C PRO A 357 -6.53 19.19 -7.58
N ASN A 358 -5.30 19.25 -7.06
CA ASN A 358 -4.53 20.48 -6.93
C ASN A 358 -3.31 20.53 -7.87
N ASP A 359 -3.12 19.48 -8.67
CA ASP A 359 -2.03 19.37 -9.65
C ASP A 359 -2.56 19.22 -11.07
N LEU A 360 -1.82 19.74 -12.05
CA LEU A 360 -2.21 19.70 -13.44
C LEU A 360 -2.21 18.29 -14.03
N THR A 361 -1.29 17.43 -13.61
CA THR A 361 -1.20 16.07 -14.16
C THR A 361 -2.47 15.27 -13.88
N THR A 362 -2.97 15.32 -12.65
CA THR A 362 -4.22 14.66 -12.26
C THR A 362 -5.43 15.37 -12.88
N ALA A 363 -5.45 16.71 -12.88
CA ALA A 363 -6.53 17.49 -13.48
C ALA A 363 -6.66 17.25 -14.99
N ASP A 364 -5.56 17.23 -15.74
CA ASP A 364 -5.54 16.93 -17.16
C ASP A 364 -6.00 15.50 -17.47
N TRP A 365 -5.56 14.54 -16.67
CA TRP A 365 -6.00 13.14 -16.80
C TRP A 365 -7.51 13.01 -16.56
N MET A 366 -8.02 13.63 -15.49
CA MET A 366 -9.45 13.61 -15.17
C MET A 366 -10.28 14.30 -16.28
N SER A 367 -9.82 15.45 -16.80
CA SER A 367 -10.46 16.17 -17.88
C SER A 367 -10.56 15.31 -19.15
N ARG A 368 -9.45 14.71 -19.58
CA ARG A 368 -9.44 13.82 -20.75
C ARG A 368 -10.33 12.59 -20.55
N ARG A 369 -10.31 12.00 -19.36
CA ARG A 369 -11.10 10.82 -19.03
C ARG A 369 -12.59 11.12 -18.91
N ALA A 370 -12.98 12.36 -18.55
CA ALA A 370 -14.38 12.79 -18.50
C ALA A 370 -15.00 12.93 -19.89
N GLY A 371 -14.18 13.05 -20.94
CA GLY A 371 -14.64 13.16 -22.30
C GLY A 371 -14.95 14.59 -22.75
N GLN A 372 -15.67 14.70 -23.87
CA GLN A 372 -16.01 15.98 -24.48
C GLN A 372 -17.53 16.18 -24.53
N THR A 373 -17.95 17.45 -24.55
CA THR A 373 -19.31 17.87 -24.81
C THR A 373 -19.35 18.82 -26.00
N THR A 374 -20.51 18.94 -26.65
CA THR A 374 -20.70 19.88 -27.76
C THR A 374 -21.39 21.12 -27.21
N LEU A 375 -20.76 22.27 -27.44
CA LEU A 375 -21.38 23.57 -27.21
C LEU A 375 -21.94 24.11 -28.52
N ILE A 376 -23.09 24.73 -28.42
CA ILE A 376 -23.67 25.51 -29.53
C ILE A 376 -23.30 26.97 -29.28
N ALA A 377 -22.40 27.51 -30.11
CA ALA A 377 -21.99 28.91 -30.07
C ALA A 377 -22.76 29.70 -31.10
N ALA A 378 -23.40 30.78 -30.66
CA ALA A 378 -24.02 31.73 -31.57
C ALA A 378 -22.97 32.80 -31.94
N ASN A 379 -22.67 32.92 -33.20
CA ASN A 379 -21.89 34.06 -33.73
C ASN A 379 -22.85 35.08 -34.32
N THR A 380 -22.89 36.26 -33.74
CA THR A 380 -23.62 37.40 -34.30
C THR A 380 -22.67 38.17 -35.18
N SER A 381 -23.05 38.39 -36.44
CA SER A 381 -22.35 39.29 -37.36
C SER A 381 -23.26 40.47 -37.71
N GLU A 382 -22.78 41.67 -37.43
CA GLU A 382 -23.41 42.88 -37.93
C GLU A 382 -22.78 43.23 -39.27
N ASN A 383 -23.59 43.27 -40.32
CA ASN A 383 -23.18 43.77 -41.65
C ASN A 383 -23.83 45.12 -41.87
N ILE A 384 -22.98 46.15 -42.00
CA ILE A 384 -23.44 47.50 -42.48
C ILE A 384 -23.16 47.60 -43.96
N SER A 385 -24.19 47.64 -44.75
CA SER A 385 -24.04 47.88 -46.18
C SER A 385 -23.65 49.38 -46.44
N ALA A 386 -22.40 49.59 -46.83
CA ALA A 386 -21.89 50.95 -47.12
C ALA A 386 -22.65 51.67 -48.26
N ALA A 387 -23.43 50.92 -49.07
CA ALA A 387 -24.16 51.51 -50.24
C ALA A 387 -25.60 51.86 -49.86
N THR A 388 -26.23 51.24 -48.86
CA THR A 388 -27.65 51.43 -48.54
C THR A 388 -27.94 51.83 -47.13
N GLY A 389 -26.94 51.83 -46.22
CA GLY A 389 -27.13 52.14 -44.80
C GLY A 389 -27.99 51.12 -44.06
N GLN A 390 -28.32 49.97 -44.66
CA GLN A 390 -29.11 48.93 -44.01
C GLN A 390 -28.26 48.09 -43.06
N HIS A 391 -28.74 47.95 -41.84
CA HIS A 391 -28.17 47.03 -40.81
C HIS A 391 -28.80 45.66 -41.02
N GLY A 392 -27.95 44.66 -41.29
CA GLY A 392 -28.35 43.25 -41.29
C GLY A 392 -27.67 42.54 -40.14
N GLU A 393 -28.44 41.95 -39.24
CA GLU A 393 -27.94 41.02 -38.21
C GLU A 393 -28.03 39.60 -38.73
N GLY A 394 -26.89 38.93 -38.79
CA GLY A 394 -26.81 37.50 -39.10
C GLY A 394 -26.45 36.73 -37.84
N VAL A 395 -27.24 35.71 -37.46
CA VAL A 395 -26.90 34.77 -36.39
C VAL A 395 -26.53 33.44 -37.03
N SER A 396 -25.28 32.99 -36.84
CA SER A 396 -24.86 31.67 -37.27
C SER A 396 -24.60 30.79 -36.01
N TRP A 397 -25.07 29.56 -36.04
CA TRP A 397 -24.90 28.60 -34.94
C TRP A 397 -23.80 27.62 -35.33
N ASN A 398 -22.72 27.59 -34.52
CA ASN A 398 -21.62 26.66 -34.72
C ASN A 398 -21.56 25.68 -33.58
N GLN A 399 -21.33 24.41 -33.92
CA GLN A 399 -21.06 23.38 -32.92
C GLN A 399 -19.55 23.35 -32.64
N VAL A 400 -19.18 23.53 -31.38
CA VAL A 400 -17.77 23.50 -30.92
C VAL A 400 -17.63 22.43 -29.87
N GLY A 401 -16.73 21.47 -30.07
CA GLY A 401 -16.36 20.48 -29.05
C GLY A 401 -15.52 21.13 -27.95
N ARG A 402 -15.87 20.86 -26.70
CA ARG A 402 -14.99 21.20 -25.53
C ARG A 402 -14.90 20.02 -24.56
N PRO A 403 -13.82 19.92 -23.74
CA PRO A 403 -13.82 19.01 -22.62
C PRO A 403 -15.05 19.21 -21.73
N LEU A 404 -15.65 18.10 -21.25
CA LEU A 404 -16.82 18.16 -20.35
C LEU A 404 -16.49 18.97 -19.09
N TYR A 405 -15.28 18.79 -18.56
CA TYR A 405 -14.68 19.61 -17.51
C TYR A 405 -13.28 20.05 -17.96
N LEU A 406 -12.97 21.32 -17.90
CA LEU A 406 -11.62 21.83 -18.07
C LEU A 406 -10.80 21.54 -16.80
N PRO A 407 -9.46 21.39 -16.88
CA PRO A 407 -8.61 21.13 -15.74
C PRO A 407 -8.83 22.09 -14.57
N HIS A 408 -8.92 23.39 -14.85
CA HIS A 408 -9.15 24.41 -13.81
C HIS A 408 -10.55 24.33 -13.18
N GLU A 409 -11.58 23.87 -13.92
CA GLU A 409 -12.91 23.64 -13.37
C GLU A 409 -12.90 22.48 -12.36
N LEU A 410 -12.14 21.41 -12.65
CA LEU A 410 -11.95 20.28 -11.72
C LEU A 410 -11.19 20.71 -10.47
N MET A 411 -10.17 21.55 -10.61
CA MET A 411 -9.43 22.12 -9.48
C MET A 411 -10.32 23.04 -8.62
N GLY A 412 -11.33 23.65 -9.20
CA GLY A 412 -12.32 24.50 -8.51
C GLY A 412 -13.49 23.74 -7.91
N PHE A 413 -13.52 22.42 -7.92
CA PHE A 413 -14.62 21.65 -7.33
C PHE A 413 -14.72 21.90 -5.82
N ALA A 414 -15.97 21.96 -5.32
CA ALA A 414 -16.22 22.14 -3.89
C ALA A 414 -15.67 20.95 -3.07
N GLU A 415 -15.34 21.21 -1.82
CA GLU A 415 -14.81 20.21 -0.90
C GLU A 415 -15.72 18.98 -0.78
N GLY A 416 -15.12 17.80 -0.90
CA GLY A 416 -15.85 16.52 -0.87
C GLY A 416 -16.53 16.14 -2.17
N THR A 417 -16.39 16.94 -3.24
CA THR A 417 -16.86 16.58 -4.58
C THR A 417 -15.74 16.06 -5.46
N GLY A 418 -16.11 15.35 -6.51
CA GLY A 418 -15.15 14.79 -7.46
C GLY A 418 -15.84 14.01 -8.57
N LEU A 419 -15.05 13.24 -9.30
CA LEU A 419 -15.50 12.33 -10.34
C LEU A 419 -15.04 10.91 -10.00
N PHE A 420 -15.88 9.92 -10.30
CA PHE A 420 -15.45 8.53 -10.33
C PHE A 420 -15.83 7.88 -11.66
N TRP A 421 -15.08 6.85 -12.00
CA TRP A 421 -15.30 6.01 -13.18
C TRP A 421 -15.39 4.55 -12.73
N LEU A 422 -16.40 3.86 -13.23
CA LEU A 422 -16.48 2.40 -13.11
C LEU A 422 -15.85 1.74 -14.34
N ALA A 423 -15.24 0.59 -14.17
CA ALA A 423 -14.75 -0.18 -15.30
C ALA A 423 -15.90 -0.51 -16.26
N GLY A 424 -15.70 -0.22 -17.54
CA GLY A 424 -16.72 -0.37 -18.59
C GLY A 424 -17.64 0.84 -18.80
N MET A 425 -17.55 1.89 -17.96
CA MET A 425 -18.26 3.15 -18.19
C MET A 425 -17.36 4.15 -18.91
N ALA A 426 -17.89 4.74 -19.97
CA ALA A 426 -17.16 5.74 -20.76
C ALA A 426 -17.04 7.07 -20.00
N ASN A 427 -18.10 7.53 -19.36
CA ASN A 427 -18.20 8.85 -18.74
C ASN A 427 -17.97 8.76 -17.22
N GLY A 428 -17.35 9.82 -16.68
CA GLY A 428 -17.24 10.00 -15.23
C GLY A 428 -18.56 10.41 -14.60
N VAL A 429 -18.79 9.97 -13.39
CA VAL A 429 -19.96 10.33 -12.58
C VAL A 429 -19.53 11.31 -11.51
N ARG A 430 -20.21 12.45 -11.43
CA ARG A 430 -19.98 13.44 -10.37
C ARG A 430 -20.58 12.95 -9.06
N PHE A 431 -19.82 13.07 -7.97
CA PHE A 431 -20.24 12.65 -6.65
C PHE A 431 -19.97 13.73 -5.61
N PHE A 432 -20.68 13.61 -4.49
CA PHE A 432 -20.41 14.31 -3.22
C PHE A 432 -20.23 13.27 -2.11
N ALA A 433 -19.13 13.35 -1.37
CA ALA A 433 -18.88 12.51 -0.21
C ALA A 433 -19.00 13.34 1.07
N PRO A 434 -20.10 13.18 1.86
CA PRO A 434 -20.23 13.87 3.14
C PRO A 434 -19.23 13.32 4.15
N PRO A 435 -18.68 14.12 5.07
CA PRO A 435 -17.84 13.64 6.15
C PRO A 435 -18.66 12.75 7.10
N TYR A 436 -18.01 11.78 7.77
CA TYR A 436 -18.67 10.76 8.59
C TYR A 436 -19.59 11.33 9.67
N TRP A 437 -19.28 12.48 10.24
CA TRP A 437 -20.11 13.14 11.26
C TRP A 437 -21.44 13.73 10.71
N LYS A 438 -21.54 13.93 9.40
CA LYS A 438 -22.79 14.29 8.72
C LYS A 438 -23.63 13.09 8.27
N ILE A 439 -23.13 11.87 8.47
CA ILE A 439 -23.84 10.62 8.19
C ILE A 439 -24.35 10.07 9.51
N ALA A 440 -25.66 10.15 9.79
CA ALA A 440 -26.25 9.82 11.09
C ALA A 440 -25.83 8.44 11.64
N SER A 441 -25.74 7.41 10.78
CA SER A 441 -25.29 6.07 11.19
C SER A 441 -23.80 6.02 11.55
N CYS A 442 -22.97 6.79 10.85
CA CYS A 442 -21.53 6.86 11.13
C CYS A 442 -21.26 7.70 12.38
N ALA A 443 -21.93 8.85 12.52
CA ALA A 443 -21.78 9.72 13.70
C ALA A 443 -22.11 8.98 15.02
N LYS A 444 -23.09 8.06 15.01
CA LYS A 444 -23.43 7.23 16.19
C LYS A 444 -22.38 6.16 16.53
N ARG A 445 -21.59 5.73 15.56
CA ARG A 445 -20.63 4.62 15.69
C ARG A 445 -19.20 5.11 15.89
N ALA A 446 -18.92 6.34 15.48
CA ALA A 446 -17.61 6.95 15.58
C ALA A 446 -17.27 7.29 17.03
N ALA A 447 -16.04 6.99 17.45
CA ALA A 447 -15.47 7.56 18.66
C ALA A 447 -14.95 8.98 18.39
N LEU A 448 -14.58 9.70 19.46
CA LEU A 448 -14.02 11.04 19.33
C LEU A 448 -12.73 11.02 18.48
N ASN A 449 -12.66 11.98 17.55
CA ASN A 449 -11.47 12.09 16.71
C ASN A 449 -10.38 12.89 17.46
N PRO A 450 -9.18 12.32 17.67
CA PRO A 450 -8.13 13.01 18.42
C PRO A 450 -7.54 14.22 17.66
N TYR A 451 -7.77 14.33 16.35
CA TYR A 451 -7.23 15.38 15.50
C TYR A 451 -8.24 16.48 15.13
N TYR A 452 -9.53 16.20 15.30
CA TYR A 452 -10.59 17.16 15.00
C TYR A 452 -11.52 17.26 16.22
N GLN A 453 -11.54 18.45 16.85
CA GLN A 453 -12.57 18.77 17.82
C GLN A 453 -13.85 19.05 17.05
N THR A 454 -14.76 18.08 17.01
CA THR A 454 -16.11 18.22 16.43
C THR A 454 -17.13 18.45 17.53
#